data_af89cdc592f0fb29cde72540138a1596
#
_entry.id   af89cdc592f0fb29cde72540138a1596
#
_cell.length_a   1.000
_cell.length_b   1.000
_cell.length_c   1.000
_cell.angle_alpha   90.00
_cell.angle_beta   90.00
_cell.angle_gamma   90.00
#
_symmetry.space_group_name_H-M   'P 1'
#
loop_
_entity.id
_entity.type
_entity.pdbx_description
1 polymer ?
#
loop_
_entity_poly.entity_id
_entity_poly.type
_entity_poly.pdbx_seq_one_letter_code
_entity_poly.pdbx_strand_id
1 'polypeptide(L)'
;TKFVFGAGDSRAEVMFVGEAPGADEDLQGLPFVGRAGQLLTKMIEAIKLRREDVYIANILKCRPPGNRDPHPAEIEKCEPILIRQIGLIRPKIICALGRRSGKTLLRSEASLAALRGKVHDYHGVKLVVTYHPAALLRNPNWKRPAWDDLKFLRREYDGMEIQ
;
A
#
# COMPACT_ATOMS: atom_id res chain seq x y z
N THR A 1 -1.74 21.20 -6.87
CA THR A 1 -1.52 19.85 -6.32
C THR A 1 -2.49 19.58 -5.19
N LYS A 2 -3.25 18.52 -5.29
CA LYS A 2 -4.23 18.17 -4.28
C LYS A 2 -3.60 17.31 -3.18
N PHE A 3 -4.17 17.45 -1.99
CA PHE A 3 -3.85 16.58 -0.87
C PHE A 3 -4.66 15.28 -1.00
N VAL A 4 -3.97 14.14 -1.11
CA VAL A 4 -4.60 12.83 -1.28
C VAL A 4 -4.50 12.11 0.06
N PHE A 5 -5.54 12.23 0.88
CA PHE A 5 -5.53 11.74 2.26
C PHE A 5 -5.53 10.21 2.34
N GLY A 6 -6.41 9.59 1.58
CA GLY A 6 -6.69 8.16 1.57
C GLY A 6 -8.16 7.93 1.35
N ALA A 7 -8.56 6.67 1.19
CA ALA A 7 -9.97 6.33 0.97
C ALA A 7 -10.25 4.90 1.41
N GLY A 8 -11.47 4.68 1.91
CA GLY A 8 -11.95 3.37 2.29
C GLY A 8 -12.68 3.40 3.62
N ASP A 9 -12.79 2.24 4.24
CA ASP A 9 -13.48 2.08 5.50
C ASP A 9 -12.60 2.57 6.66
N SER A 10 -13.13 3.45 7.50
CA SER A 10 -12.42 3.98 8.67
C SER A 10 -12.17 2.91 9.75
N ARG A 11 -12.77 1.74 9.60
CA ARG A 11 -12.58 0.59 10.50
C ARG A 11 -12.01 -0.61 9.74
N ALA A 12 -11.31 -0.36 8.65
CA ALA A 12 -10.76 -1.42 7.81
C ALA A 12 -9.79 -2.29 8.60
N GLU A 13 -9.86 -3.59 8.38
CA GLU A 13 -8.92 -4.55 8.96
C GLU A 13 -7.69 -4.75 8.09
N VAL A 14 -7.79 -4.43 6.81
CA VAL A 14 -6.69 -4.53 5.83
C VAL A 14 -6.46 -3.15 5.23
N MET A 15 -5.19 -2.71 5.23
CA MET A 15 -4.79 -1.43 4.66
C MET A 15 -3.72 -1.65 3.59
N PHE A 16 -3.87 -0.99 2.44
CA PHE A 16 -2.88 -1.00 1.37
C PHE A 16 -2.19 0.36 1.34
N VAL A 17 -0.86 0.35 1.31
CA VAL A 17 -0.07 1.58 1.38
C VAL A 17 0.94 1.63 0.23
N GLY A 18 0.77 2.61 -0.65
CA GLY A 18 1.73 2.94 -1.70
C GLY A 18 2.66 4.07 -1.28
N GLU A 19 3.50 4.52 -2.21
CA GLU A 19 4.49 5.57 -1.92
C GLU A 19 3.91 6.97 -2.07
N ALA A 20 3.37 7.30 -3.24
CA ALA A 20 2.95 8.66 -3.54
C ALA A 20 1.84 8.70 -4.60
N PRO A 21 0.99 9.75 -4.59
CA PRO A 21 -0.01 9.93 -5.63
C PRO A 21 0.63 10.21 -6.99
N GLY A 22 0.02 9.69 -8.05
CA GLY A 22 0.37 10.02 -9.43
C GLY A 22 -0.50 11.14 -9.99
N ALA A 23 -0.47 11.31 -11.32
CA ALA A 23 -1.19 12.39 -11.99
C ALA A 23 -2.71 12.29 -11.82
N ASP A 24 -3.27 11.10 -12.01
CA ASP A 24 -4.73 10.90 -11.90
C ASP A 24 -5.21 11.13 -10.48
N GLU A 25 -4.43 10.68 -9.51
CA GLU A 25 -4.72 10.87 -8.08
C GLU A 25 -4.65 12.33 -7.70
N ASP A 26 -3.67 13.05 -8.23
CA ASP A 26 -3.53 14.50 -8.02
C ASP A 26 -4.74 15.26 -8.55
N LEU A 27 -5.27 14.86 -9.71
CA LEU A 27 -6.45 15.49 -10.30
C LEU A 27 -7.70 15.25 -9.46
N GLN A 28 -7.91 14.05 -8.95
CA GLN A 28 -9.13 13.66 -8.27
C GLN A 28 -9.09 13.82 -6.75
N GLY A 29 -7.89 13.89 -6.17
CA GLY A 29 -7.74 13.92 -4.71
C GLY A 29 -8.00 12.59 -4.05
N LEU A 30 -8.00 11.49 -4.80
CA LEU A 30 -8.27 10.14 -4.32
C LEU A 30 -7.08 9.21 -4.63
N PRO A 31 -6.78 8.23 -3.76
CA PRO A 31 -5.66 7.31 -3.99
C PRO A 31 -6.02 6.24 -5.02
N PHE A 32 -5.05 5.84 -5.81
CA PHE A 32 -5.15 4.69 -6.71
C PHE A 32 -6.41 4.70 -7.59
N VAL A 33 -6.58 5.75 -8.40
CA VAL A 33 -7.73 5.91 -9.32
C VAL A 33 -7.36 5.72 -10.79
N GLY A 34 -6.07 5.76 -11.15
CA GLY A 34 -5.63 5.52 -12.53
C GLY A 34 -5.60 4.04 -12.87
N ARG A 35 -4.89 3.68 -13.95
CA ARG A 35 -4.80 2.29 -14.42
C ARG A 35 -4.23 1.36 -13.35
N ALA A 36 -3.18 1.79 -12.65
CA ALA A 36 -2.61 1.02 -11.55
C ALA A 36 -3.64 0.84 -10.43
N GLY A 37 -4.43 1.86 -10.15
CA GLY A 37 -5.48 1.79 -9.14
C GLY A 37 -6.60 0.83 -9.52
N GLN A 38 -6.95 0.76 -10.81
CA GLN A 38 -7.94 -0.20 -11.29
C GLN A 38 -7.43 -1.63 -11.14
N LEU A 39 -6.14 -1.85 -11.41
CA LEU A 39 -5.52 -3.16 -11.19
C LEU A 39 -5.53 -3.51 -9.69
N LEU A 40 -5.21 -2.55 -8.82
CA LEU A 40 -5.27 -2.77 -7.37
C LEU A 40 -6.67 -3.21 -6.94
N THR A 41 -7.72 -2.58 -7.49
CA THR A 41 -9.09 -2.99 -7.20
C THR A 41 -9.33 -4.45 -7.57
N LYS A 42 -8.86 -4.88 -8.74
CA LYS A 42 -8.97 -6.27 -9.16
C LYS A 42 -8.18 -7.22 -8.25
N MET A 43 -7.00 -6.80 -7.80
CA MET A 43 -6.19 -7.58 -6.88
C MET A 43 -6.90 -7.78 -5.54
N ILE A 44 -7.51 -6.73 -5.02
CA ILE A 44 -8.30 -6.77 -3.79
C ILE A 44 -9.48 -7.73 -3.94
N GLU A 45 -10.20 -7.61 -5.05
CA GLU A 45 -11.36 -8.49 -5.32
C GLU A 45 -10.95 -9.94 -5.49
N ALA A 46 -9.76 -10.19 -6.04
CA ALA A 46 -9.24 -11.54 -6.26
C ALA A 46 -9.01 -12.30 -4.94
N ILE A 47 -8.77 -11.60 -3.84
CA ILE A 47 -8.66 -12.22 -2.51
C ILE A 47 -9.96 -12.05 -1.71
N LYS A 48 -11.05 -11.81 -2.40
CA LYS A 48 -12.42 -11.76 -1.85
C LYS A 48 -12.61 -10.67 -0.80
N LEU A 49 -11.98 -9.52 -1.04
CA LEU A 49 -12.22 -8.29 -0.32
C LEU A 49 -12.81 -7.27 -1.30
N ARG A 50 -13.50 -6.27 -0.79
CA ARG A 50 -14.01 -5.18 -1.61
C ARG A 50 -13.20 -3.93 -1.33
N ARG A 51 -12.99 -3.11 -2.36
CA ARG A 51 -12.20 -1.88 -2.23
C ARG A 51 -12.76 -0.96 -1.14
N GLU A 52 -14.08 -0.88 -1.01
CA GLU A 52 -14.74 -0.04 0.00
C GLU A 52 -14.62 -0.59 1.43
N ASP A 53 -14.22 -1.85 1.60
CA ASP A 53 -14.06 -2.48 2.92
C ASP A 53 -12.64 -2.43 3.45
N VAL A 54 -11.67 -2.08 2.59
CA VAL A 54 -10.28 -1.87 2.99
C VAL A 54 -9.99 -0.38 3.03
N TYR A 55 -8.81 0.00 3.51
CA TYR A 55 -8.35 1.38 3.44
C TYR A 55 -7.12 1.46 2.55
N ILE A 56 -7.07 2.47 1.70
CA ILE A 56 -5.98 2.66 0.74
C ILE A 56 -5.39 4.05 0.96
N ALA A 57 -4.07 4.12 1.12
CA ALA A 57 -3.37 5.37 1.35
C ALA A 57 -1.97 5.31 0.72
N ASN A 58 -1.31 6.43 0.71
CA ASN A 58 0.10 6.55 0.33
C ASN A 58 0.88 7.17 1.48
N ILE A 59 2.18 6.93 1.51
CA ILE A 59 3.09 7.56 2.49
C ILE A 59 3.08 9.07 2.27
N LEU A 60 3.30 9.52 1.03
CA LEU A 60 3.16 10.93 0.67
C LEU A 60 1.71 11.25 0.37
N LYS A 61 1.28 12.44 0.78
CA LYS A 61 -0.11 12.89 0.59
C LYS A 61 -0.26 13.80 -0.62
N CYS A 62 0.83 14.25 -1.21
CA CYS A 62 0.83 15.09 -2.40
C CYS A 62 1.77 14.49 -3.45
N ARG A 63 1.42 14.70 -4.72
CA ARG A 63 2.23 14.23 -5.84
C ARG A 63 3.55 15.00 -5.90
N PRO A 64 4.72 14.31 -5.90
CA PRO A 64 5.99 14.96 -6.14
C PRO A 64 6.02 15.56 -7.55
N PRO A 65 6.63 16.74 -7.76
CA PRO A 65 6.73 17.34 -9.08
C PRO A 65 7.36 16.38 -10.09
N GLY A 66 6.70 16.22 -11.26
CA GLY A 66 7.18 15.33 -12.33
C GLY A 66 7.26 13.86 -11.95
N ASN A 67 6.53 13.41 -10.93
CA ASN A 67 6.58 12.03 -10.42
C ASN A 67 7.99 11.59 -10.00
N ARG A 68 8.83 12.54 -9.60
CA ARG A 68 10.17 12.20 -9.11
C ARG A 68 10.10 11.41 -7.80
N ASP A 69 11.23 10.83 -7.42
CA ASP A 69 11.32 10.13 -6.14
C ASP A 69 11.09 11.10 -4.98
N PRO A 70 10.39 10.68 -3.91
CA PRO A 70 10.20 11.50 -2.73
C PRO A 70 11.54 11.87 -2.08
N HIS A 71 11.65 13.14 -1.65
CA HIS A 71 12.77 13.55 -0.83
C HIS A 71 12.56 13.11 0.63
N PRO A 72 13.63 12.82 1.39
CA PRO A 72 13.48 12.46 2.80
C PRO A 72 12.67 13.46 3.61
N ALA A 73 12.82 14.77 3.32
CA ALA A 73 12.07 15.81 4.00
C ALA A 73 10.57 15.72 3.74
N GLU A 74 10.17 15.27 2.54
CA GLU A 74 8.76 15.09 2.19
C GLU A 74 8.17 13.89 2.95
N ILE A 75 8.94 12.82 3.06
CA ILE A 75 8.54 11.63 3.82
C ILE A 75 8.38 12.01 5.30
N GLU A 76 9.32 12.75 5.86
CA GLU A 76 9.25 13.20 7.26
C GLU A 76 8.00 14.02 7.57
N LYS A 77 7.52 14.80 6.59
CA LYS A 77 6.32 15.62 6.77
C LYS A 77 5.03 14.81 6.66
N CYS A 78 5.02 13.81 5.78
CA CYS A 78 3.80 13.07 5.45
C CYS A 78 3.62 11.78 6.24
N GLU A 79 4.71 11.07 6.56
CA GLU A 79 4.62 9.80 7.27
C GLU A 79 3.90 9.93 8.63
N PRO A 80 4.09 10.99 9.42
CA PRO A 80 3.31 11.14 10.66
C PRO A 80 1.80 11.13 10.45
N ILE A 81 1.33 11.61 9.29
CA ILE A 81 -0.10 11.57 8.95
C ILE A 81 -0.53 10.11 8.76
N LEU A 82 0.26 9.33 8.03
CA LEU A 82 0.00 7.91 7.83
C LEU A 82 -0.01 7.15 9.16
N ILE A 83 0.97 7.42 10.03
CA ILE A 83 1.04 6.78 11.35
C ILE A 83 -0.23 7.09 12.15
N ARG A 84 -0.71 8.33 12.07
CA ARG A 84 -1.95 8.70 12.75
C ARG A 84 -3.17 8.01 12.14
N GLN A 85 -3.23 7.89 10.81
CA GLN A 85 -4.29 7.14 10.15
C GLN A 85 -4.32 5.68 10.64
N ILE A 86 -3.15 5.04 10.71
CA ILE A 86 -3.03 3.67 11.19
C ILE A 86 -3.48 3.57 12.64
N GLY A 87 -3.11 4.55 13.47
CA GLY A 87 -3.52 4.59 14.88
C GLY A 87 -5.02 4.75 15.09
N LEU A 88 -5.69 5.44 14.16
CA LEU A 88 -7.15 5.66 14.23
C LEU A 88 -7.92 4.48 13.61
N ILE A 89 -7.46 3.96 12.49
CA ILE A 89 -8.13 2.86 11.77
C ILE A 89 -7.88 1.53 12.48
N ARG A 90 -6.68 1.33 13.00
CA ARG A 90 -6.25 0.10 13.69
C ARG A 90 -6.40 -1.15 12.82
N PRO A 91 -5.78 -1.15 11.63
CA PRO A 91 -5.83 -2.33 10.78
C PRO A 91 -5.12 -3.52 11.45
N LYS A 92 -5.55 -4.71 11.12
CA LYS A 92 -4.89 -5.94 11.58
C LYS A 92 -3.65 -6.23 10.78
N ILE A 93 -3.66 -5.86 9.49
CA ILE A 93 -2.54 -6.12 8.60
C ILE A 93 -2.44 -5.02 7.54
N ILE A 94 -1.20 -4.68 7.18
CA ILE A 94 -0.87 -3.69 6.16
C ILE A 94 -0.18 -4.39 5.00
N CYS A 95 -0.55 -4.04 3.77
CA CYS A 95 0.15 -4.46 2.56
C CYS A 95 0.87 -3.25 1.96
N ALA A 96 2.19 -3.27 2.00
CA ALA A 96 3.01 -2.24 1.35
C ALA A 96 3.15 -2.56 -0.13
N LEU A 97 2.80 -1.61 -0.97
CA LEU A 97 2.78 -1.76 -2.42
C LEU A 97 4.06 -1.22 -3.04
N GLY A 98 4.96 -2.13 -3.38
CA GLY A 98 6.22 -1.83 -4.04
C GLY A 98 7.40 -1.71 -3.10
N ARG A 99 8.60 -1.80 -3.70
CA ARG A 99 9.85 -1.75 -2.96
C ARG A 99 10.00 -0.46 -2.15
N ARG A 100 9.64 0.68 -2.74
CA ARG A 100 9.82 1.98 -2.09
C ARG A 100 8.93 2.15 -0.87
N SER A 101 7.67 1.73 -0.97
CA SER A 101 6.77 1.73 0.17
C SER A 101 7.31 0.84 1.29
N GLY A 102 7.67 -0.41 0.95
CA GLY A 102 8.24 -1.34 1.92
C GLY A 102 9.53 -0.83 2.55
N LYS A 103 10.45 -0.31 1.72
CA LYS A 103 11.72 0.24 2.16
C LYS A 103 11.51 1.39 3.15
N THR A 104 10.64 2.32 2.83
CA THR A 104 10.39 3.49 3.68
C THR A 104 9.76 3.09 5.00
N LEU A 105 8.70 2.26 4.96
CA LEU A 105 7.99 1.86 6.18
C LEU A 105 8.88 1.00 7.08
N LEU A 106 9.66 0.11 6.51
CA LEU A 106 10.49 -0.83 7.27
C LEU A 106 11.89 -0.28 7.57
N ARG A 107 12.24 0.90 7.05
CA ARG A 107 13.59 1.46 7.20
C ARG A 107 14.65 0.47 6.74
N SER A 108 14.44 -0.15 5.58
CA SER A 108 15.28 -1.23 5.06
C SER A 108 15.81 -0.87 3.67
N GLU A 109 17.04 -1.27 3.39
CA GLU A 109 17.64 -1.17 2.06
C GLU A 109 17.53 -2.49 1.28
N ALA A 110 16.82 -3.47 1.83
CA ALA A 110 16.66 -4.77 1.19
C ALA A 110 15.91 -4.67 -0.13
N SER A 111 16.17 -5.64 -1.01
CA SER A 111 15.46 -5.74 -2.28
C SER A 111 14.00 -6.15 -2.07
N LEU A 112 13.17 -5.92 -3.09
CA LEU A 112 11.78 -6.39 -3.05
C LEU A 112 11.74 -7.91 -2.84
N ALA A 113 12.60 -8.66 -3.52
CA ALA A 113 12.67 -10.11 -3.37
C ALA A 113 12.95 -10.53 -1.91
N ALA A 114 13.80 -9.78 -1.21
CA ALA A 114 14.12 -10.06 0.19
C ALA A 114 12.98 -9.69 1.13
N LEU A 115 12.17 -8.68 0.78
CA LEU A 115 11.06 -8.21 1.61
C LEU A 115 9.79 -9.04 1.44
N ARG A 116 9.57 -9.63 0.25
CA ARG A 116 8.38 -10.41 -0.05
C ARG A 116 8.37 -11.75 0.69
N GLY A 117 7.18 -12.30 0.90
CA GLY A 117 7.01 -13.63 1.49
C GLY A 117 7.30 -13.73 2.97
N LYS A 118 7.33 -12.61 3.66
CA LYS A 118 7.61 -12.52 5.09
C LYS A 118 6.61 -11.61 5.76
N VAL A 119 6.36 -11.84 7.05
CA VAL A 119 5.60 -10.91 7.87
C VAL A 119 6.57 -10.01 8.61
N HIS A 120 6.40 -8.71 8.41
CA HIS A 120 7.19 -7.68 9.10
C HIS A 120 6.34 -7.00 10.16
N ASP A 121 6.99 -6.20 11.00
CA ASP A 121 6.31 -5.39 12.02
C ASP A 121 6.44 -3.92 11.67
N TYR A 122 5.30 -3.20 11.71
CA TYR A 122 5.29 -1.75 11.56
C TYR A 122 4.49 -1.16 12.72
N HIS A 123 5.21 -0.60 13.70
CA HIS A 123 4.61 -0.01 14.91
C HIS A 123 3.57 -0.95 15.56
N GLY A 124 3.89 -2.23 15.62
CA GLY A 124 3.02 -3.24 16.25
C GLY A 124 1.98 -3.84 15.31
N VAL A 125 1.92 -3.42 14.05
CA VAL A 125 0.98 -3.95 13.07
C VAL A 125 1.73 -4.86 12.09
N LYS A 126 1.16 -6.02 11.78
CA LYS A 126 1.75 -6.94 10.79
C LYS A 126 1.75 -6.27 9.43
N LEU A 127 2.86 -6.43 8.70
CA LEU A 127 3.03 -5.82 7.39
C LEU A 127 3.63 -6.85 6.43
N VAL A 128 3.04 -6.95 5.24
CA VAL A 128 3.59 -7.73 4.14
C VAL A 128 3.88 -6.82 2.96
N VAL A 129 4.80 -7.22 2.09
CA VAL A 129 5.24 -6.41 0.95
C VAL A 129 4.96 -7.16 -0.34
N THR A 130 4.44 -6.47 -1.34
CA THR A 130 4.29 -7.01 -2.70
C THR A 130 4.66 -5.96 -3.73
N TYR A 131 4.48 -6.30 -5.01
CA TYR A 131 4.75 -5.39 -6.11
C TYR A 131 3.77 -4.22 -6.12
N HIS A 132 4.23 -3.07 -6.60
CA HIS A 132 3.32 -1.96 -6.90
C HIS A 132 2.51 -2.32 -8.16
N PRO A 133 1.20 -2.05 -8.20
CA PRO A 133 0.39 -2.37 -9.38
C PRO A 133 0.93 -1.79 -10.70
N ALA A 134 1.51 -0.59 -10.67
CA ALA A 134 2.12 0.01 -11.87
C ALA A 134 3.26 -0.84 -12.42
N ALA A 135 4.03 -1.51 -11.55
CA ALA A 135 5.10 -2.41 -11.98
C ALA A 135 4.53 -3.62 -12.73
N LEU A 136 3.37 -4.10 -12.32
CA LEU A 136 2.70 -5.23 -12.97
C LEU A 136 2.15 -4.86 -14.34
N LEU A 137 1.76 -3.60 -14.53
CA LEU A 137 1.34 -3.11 -15.85
C LEU A 137 2.52 -3.08 -16.82
N ARG A 138 3.72 -2.71 -16.33
CA ARG A 138 4.94 -2.70 -17.15
C ARG A 138 5.51 -4.09 -17.38
N ASN A 139 5.37 -5.00 -16.41
CA ASN A 139 5.92 -6.35 -16.43
C ASN A 139 4.85 -7.37 -16.03
N PRO A 140 3.95 -7.75 -16.97
CA PRO A 140 2.85 -8.67 -16.66
C PRO A 140 3.29 -10.03 -16.10
N ASN A 141 4.52 -10.45 -16.38
CA ASN A 141 5.06 -11.72 -15.84
C ASN A 141 5.16 -11.70 -14.30
N TRP A 142 5.19 -10.53 -13.69
CA TRP A 142 5.25 -10.39 -12.24
C TRP A 142 3.88 -10.53 -11.58
N LYS A 143 2.81 -10.65 -12.35
CA LYS A 143 1.46 -10.85 -11.79
C LYS A 143 1.35 -12.15 -10.99
N ARG A 144 2.05 -13.20 -11.45
CA ARG A 144 1.99 -14.49 -10.77
C ARG A 144 2.62 -14.44 -9.36
N PRO A 145 3.87 -13.97 -9.18
CA PRO A 145 4.40 -13.81 -7.83
C PRO A 145 3.64 -12.79 -7.00
N ALA A 146 3.09 -11.73 -7.60
CA ALA A 146 2.23 -10.80 -6.89
C ALA A 146 0.96 -11.49 -6.37
N TRP A 147 0.38 -12.38 -7.17
CA TRP A 147 -0.77 -13.19 -6.76
C TRP A 147 -0.42 -14.08 -5.56
N ASP A 148 0.77 -14.68 -5.58
CA ASP A 148 1.25 -15.48 -4.44
C ASP A 148 1.35 -14.62 -3.18
N ASP A 149 1.82 -13.38 -3.30
CA ASP A 149 1.90 -12.46 -2.17
C ASP A 149 0.51 -12.10 -1.62
N LEU A 150 -0.47 -11.92 -2.50
CA LEU A 150 -1.84 -11.62 -2.08
C LEU A 150 -2.49 -12.81 -1.38
N LYS A 151 -2.23 -14.02 -1.86
CA LYS A 151 -2.69 -15.23 -1.16
C LYS A 151 -2.04 -15.36 0.21
N PHE A 152 -0.76 -15.02 0.30
CA PHE A 152 -0.04 -14.99 1.58
C PHE A 152 -0.66 -13.97 2.54
N LEU A 153 -0.94 -12.76 2.04
CA LEU A 153 -1.63 -11.73 2.82
C LEU A 153 -2.97 -12.26 3.36
N ARG A 154 -3.76 -12.88 2.48
CA ARG A 154 -5.08 -13.39 2.87
C ARG A 154 -4.97 -14.48 3.93
N ARG A 155 -4.01 -15.40 3.79
CA ARG A 155 -3.79 -16.46 4.81
C ARG A 155 -3.38 -15.87 6.15
N GLU A 156 -2.50 -14.88 6.15
CA GLU A 156 -2.07 -14.22 7.39
C GLU A 156 -3.25 -13.50 8.06
N TYR A 157 -4.06 -12.81 7.26
CA TYR A 157 -5.25 -12.14 7.75
C TYR A 157 -6.28 -13.12 8.33
N ASP A 158 -6.56 -14.19 7.61
CA ASP A 158 -7.52 -15.21 8.07
C ASP A 158 -7.04 -15.89 9.36
N GLY A 159 -5.75 -16.14 9.49
CA GLY A 159 -5.16 -16.72 10.69
C GLY A 159 -5.32 -15.84 11.92
N MET A 160 -5.38 -14.53 11.76
CA MET A 160 -5.60 -13.59 12.86
C MET A 160 -7.03 -13.63 13.39
N GLU A 161 -8.00 -13.95 12.54
CA GLU A 161 -9.41 -14.01 12.95
C GLU A 161 -9.72 -15.23 13.82
N ILE A 162 -8.88 -16.26 13.75
CA ILE A 162 -9.08 -17.49 14.52
C ILE A 162 -8.54 -17.35 15.95
N GLN A 163 -7.67 -16.37 16.16
CA GLN A 163 -7.11 -16.09 17.49
C GLN A 163 -8.11 -15.28 18.36
#